data_c6e37b7ff236c8e486203e47b0ea4838
#
_entry.id   c6e37b7ff236c8e486203e47b0ea4838
#
_cell.length_a   1.000
_cell.length_b   1.000
_cell.length_c   1.000
_cell.angle_alpha   90.00
_cell.angle_beta   90.00
_cell.angle_gamma   90.00
#
_symmetry.space_group_name_H-M   'P 1'
#
loop_
_entity.id
_entity.type
_entity.pdbx_description
1 polymer ?
#
loop_
_entity_poly.entity_id
_entity_poly.type
_entity_poly.pdbx_seq_one_letter_code
_entity_poly.pdbx_strand_id
1 'polypeptide(L)'
;MLGEILIAGMTAMLICIFLGPKFIEYLRLREVGQHIREEGPEEHHEKAGTPTMGGLLIFTAISVPYLVLSDLDTQSLAVYGVAIGCAAIGFIDDYLKIARRRSLGLSARYKLLLQLGLALGLWYVARHSVGLESSLELRISHASLDIPDAVYPLVIFLVIAGSSNAVNLTDGLDGLAAGIAAIDRKSTRLNSSHSSPSRMPSSA
;
A
#
# COMPACT_ATOMS: atom_id res chain seq x y z
N MET A 1 -0.74 -16.49 14.85
CA MET A 1 -1.21 -15.18 14.34
C MET A 1 -0.39 -13.98 14.85
N LEU A 2 -0.44 -13.57 16.13
CA LEU A 2 0.31 -12.37 16.57
C LEU A 2 1.83 -12.52 16.43
N GLY A 3 2.37 -13.70 16.76
CA GLY A 3 3.80 -13.99 16.60
C GLY A 3 4.28 -13.91 15.15
N GLU A 4 3.52 -14.46 14.24
CA GLU A 4 3.84 -14.45 12.78
C GLU A 4 3.84 -13.03 12.21
N ILE A 5 2.84 -12.22 12.62
CA ILE A 5 2.77 -10.80 12.23
C ILE A 5 3.99 -10.03 12.74
N LEU A 6 4.41 -10.28 13.98
CA LEU A 6 5.59 -9.64 14.54
C LEU A 6 6.87 -10.10 13.84
N ILE A 7 7.01 -11.40 13.58
CA ILE A 7 8.15 -11.95 12.84
C ILE A 7 8.20 -11.36 11.43
N ALA A 8 7.07 -11.34 10.72
CA ALA A 8 6.98 -10.74 9.39
C ALA A 8 7.39 -9.27 9.37
N GLY A 9 6.85 -8.48 10.32
CA GLY A 9 7.20 -7.07 10.45
C GLY A 9 8.66 -6.83 10.78
N MET A 10 9.23 -7.60 11.72
CA MET A 10 10.64 -7.51 12.07
C MET A 10 11.53 -7.91 10.89
N THR A 11 11.20 -8.98 10.19
CA THR A 11 11.95 -9.43 9.01
C THR A 11 11.95 -8.37 7.92
N ALA A 12 10.79 -7.80 7.58
CA ALA A 12 10.69 -6.73 6.59
C ALA A 12 11.51 -5.50 7.00
N MET A 13 11.45 -5.12 8.28
CA MET A 13 12.24 -4.00 8.82
C MET A 13 13.75 -4.28 8.71
N LEU A 14 14.21 -5.46 9.07
CA LEU A 14 15.62 -5.84 8.95
C LEU A 14 16.09 -5.81 7.49
N ILE A 15 15.28 -6.34 6.57
CA ILE A 15 15.57 -6.27 5.14
C ILE A 15 15.76 -4.80 4.70
N CYS A 16 14.87 -3.90 5.09
CA CYS A 16 14.98 -2.49 4.76
C CYS A 16 16.23 -1.84 5.36
N ILE A 17 16.58 -2.15 6.62
CA ILE A 17 17.74 -1.57 7.30
C ILE A 17 19.05 -2.04 6.64
N PHE A 18 19.18 -3.34 6.31
CA PHE A 18 20.42 -3.89 5.77
C PHE A 18 20.59 -3.67 4.27
N LEU A 19 19.49 -3.77 3.50
CA LEU A 19 19.58 -3.57 2.05
C LEU A 19 19.37 -2.11 1.63
N GLY A 20 18.70 -1.29 2.45
CA GLY A 20 18.38 0.09 2.14
C GLY A 20 19.59 0.92 1.71
N PRO A 21 20.66 1.01 2.51
CA PRO A 21 21.82 1.81 2.15
C PRO A 21 22.47 1.38 0.82
N LYS A 22 22.59 0.07 0.60
CA LYS A 22 23.16 -0.49 -0.65
C LYS A 22 22.26 -0.21 -1.85
N PHE A 23 20.94 -0.31 -1.66
CA PHE A 23 19.98 -0.03 -2.71
C PHE A 23 19.95 1.45 -3.09
N ILE A 24 20.01 2.35 -2.10
CA ILE A 24 20.11 3.80 -2.32
C ILE A 24 21.39 4.15 -3.07
N GLU A 25 22.52 3.57 -2.67
CA GLU A 25 23.80 3.75 -3.36
C GLU A 25 23.73 3.26 -4.81
N TYR A 26 23.15 2.08 -5.04
CA TYR A 26 22.95 1.55 -6.39
C TYR A 26 22.09 2.49 -7.26
N LEU A 27 21.01 3.03 -6.72
CA LEU A 27 20.15 3.98 -7.43
C LEU A 27 20.89 5.29 -7.76
N ARG A 28 21.71 5.80 -6.83
CA ARG A 28 22.55 6.98 -7.04
C ARG A 28 23.57 6.75 -8.16
N LEU A 29 24.26 5.61 -8.16
CA LEU A 29 25.23 5.26 -9.20
C LEU A 29 24.61 5.14 -10.60
N ARG A 30 23.33 4.80 -10.66
CA ARG A 30 22.57 4.71 -11.91
C ARG A 30 21.90 6.01 -12.33
N GLU A 31 22.16 7.11 -11.60
CA GLU A 31 21.54 8.43 -11.84
C GLU A 31 20.00 8.37 -11.85
N VAL A 32 19.43 7.44 -11.09
CA VAL A 32 17.98 7.28 -10.93
C VAL A 32 17.47 8.30 -9.93
N GLY A 33 17.48 9.58 -10.33
CA GLY A 33 17.08 10.71 -9.50
C GLY A 33 15.82 11.42 -10.02
N GLN A 34 15.15 12.16 -9.14
CA GLN A 34 13.99 12.96 -9.51
C GLN A 34 14.39 14.13 -10.39
N HIS A 35 13.70 14.30 -11.52
CA HIS A 35 13.72 15.52 -12.32
C HIS A 35 12.68 16.48 -11.75
N ILE A 36 13.13 17.58 -11.15
CA ILE A 36 12.28 18.60 -10.56
C ILE A 36 11.81 19.57 -11.64
N ARG A 37 10.58 20.06 -11.52
CA ARG A 37 10.06 21.13 -12.37
C ARG A 37 10.87 22.40 -12.12
N GLU A 38 11.35 23.05 -13.19
CA GLU A 38 12.07 24.33 -13.13
C GLU A 38 11.22 25.48 -12.53
N GLU A 39 9.90 25.34 -12.58
CA GLU A 39 8.92 26.32 -12.09
C GLU A 39 8.51 26.11 -10.60
N GLY A 40 9.17 25.18 -9.88
CA GLY A 40 8.86 24.88 -8.47
C GLY A 40 9.51 25.86 -7.49
N PRO A 41 9.03 25.93 -6.22
CA PRO A 41 9.68 26.68 -5.14
C PRO A 41 11.16 26.30 -5.00
N GLU A 42 12.01 27.25 -4.63
CA GLU A 42 13.48 27.07 -4.50
C GLU A 42 13.87 25.91 -3.56
N GLU A 43 13.07 25.65 -2.52
CA GLU A 43 13.24 24.53 -1.59
C GLU A 43 13.15 23.15 -2.27
N HIS A 44 12.51 23.07 -3.43
CA HIS A 44 12.44 21.84 -4.21
C HIS A 44 13.71 21.55 -5.00
N HIS A 45 14.55 22.56 -5.26
CA HIS A 45 15.82 22.39 -5.96
C HIS A 45 16.86 21.67 -5.11
N GLU A 46 16.78 21.75 -3.78
CA GLU A 46 17.65 20.98 -2.86
C GLU A 46 17.42 19.47 -2.96
N LYS A 47 16.27 19.04 -3.47
CA LYS A 47 15.91 17.63 -3.68
C LYS A 47 16.35 17.08 -5.04
N ALA A 48 16.98 17.90 -5.89
CA ALA A 48 17.51 17.44 -7.17
C ALA A 48 18.55 16.34 -6.92
N GLY A 49 18.35 15.18 -7.56
CA GLY A 49 19.24 14.02 -7.38
C GLY A 49 18.86 13.07 -6.24
N THR A 50 17.79 13.33 -5.48
CA THR A 50 17.28 12.34 -4.53
C THR A 50 16.83 11.07 -5.28
N PRO A 51 17.33 9.87 -4.90
CA PRO A 51 16.95 8.64 -5.56
C PRO A 51 15.44 8.40 -5.49
N THR A 52 14.82 8.07 -6.61
CA THR A 52 13.43 7.63 -6.70
C THR A 52 13.36 6.10 -6.74
N MET A 53 12.17 5.51 -6.70
CA MET A 53 11.91 4.05 -6.67
C MET A 53 12.23 3.36 -5.34
N GLY A 54 12.32 4.07 -4.21
CA GLY A 54 12.47 3.47 -2.88
C GLY A 54 11.35 2.49 -2.52
N GLY A 55 10.15 2.69 -3.07
CA GLY A 55 9.01 1.78 -2.90
C GLY A 55 9.28 0.35 -3.37
N LEU A 56 10.19 0.14 -4.32
CA LEU A 56 10.56 -1.20 -4.78
C LEU A 56 11.26 -2.01 -3.67
N LEU A 57 12.13 -1.37 -2.91
CA LEU A 57 12.77 -1.99 -1.75
C LEU A 57 11.74 -2.34 -0.67
N ILE A 58 10.85 -1.41 -0.34
CA ILE A 58 9.80 -1.61 0.69
C ILE A 58 8.89 -2.76 0.26
N PHE A 59 8.44 -2.75 -0.99
CA PHE A 59 7.58 -3.81 -1.52
C PHE A 59 8.28 -5.18 -1.47
N THR A 60 9.54 -5.26 -1.87
CA THR A 60 10.32 -6.51 -1.80
C THR A 60 10.50 -6.97 -0.35
N ALA A 61 10.80 -6.05 0.57
CA ALA A 61 10.97 -6.35 1.97
C ALA A 61 9.70 -6.90 2.65
N ILE A 62 8.52 -6.43 2.23
CA ILE A 62 7.23 -6.93 2.71
C ILE A 62 6.87 -8.27 2.03
N SER A 63 7.17 -8.40 0.74
CA SER A 63 6.83 -9.59 -0.04
C SER A 63 7.53 -10.85 0.45
N VAL A 64 8.80 -10.74 0.86
CA VAL A 64 9.57 -11.91 1.33
C VAL A 64 8.92 -12.60 2.54
N PRO A 65 8.68 -11.94 3.67
CA PRO A 65 8.02 -12.59 4.80
C PRO A 65 6.57 -12.95 4.52
N TYR A 66 5.86 -12.17 3.68
CA TYR A 66 4.50 -12.51 3.29
C TYR A 66 4.43 -13.88 2.58
N LEU A 67 5.26 -14.09 1.57
CA LEU A 67 5.27 -15.34 0.81
C LEU A 67 5.77 -16.56 1.62
N VAL A 68 6.56 -16.32 2.67
CA VAL A 68 7.11 -17.39 3.51
C VAL A 68 6.19 -17.76 4.67
N LEU A 69 5.47 -16.79 5.24
CA LEU A 69 4.75 -16.95 6.50
C LEU A 69 3.23 -16.97 6.33
N SER A 70 2.68 -16.55 5.17
CA SER A 70 1.23 -16.57 4.98
C SER A 70 0.75 -17.90 4.41
N ASP A 71 -0.45 -18.28 4.79
CA ASP A 71 -1.19 -19.35 4.13
C ASP A 71 -1.58 -18.81 2.74
N LEU A 72 -0.94 -19.30 1.68
CA LEU A 72 -1.13 -18.83 0.30
C LEU A 72 -2.48 -19.34 -0.27
N ASP A 73 -3.56 -19.08 0.45
CA ASP A 73 -4.92 -19.37 0.00
C ASP A 73 -5.36 -18.37 -1.09
N THR A 74 -6.51 -18.64 -1.71
CA THR A 74 -7.04 -17.80 -2.81
C THR A 74 -7.27 -16.36 -2.36
N GLN A 75 -7.69 -16.13 -1.13
CA GLN A 75 -7.93 -14.81 -0.57
C GLN A 75 -6.64 -14.03 -0.39
N SER A 76 -5.64 -14.64 0.23
CA SER A 76 -4.30 -14.06 0.44
C SER A 76 -3.63 -13.75 -0.90
N LEU A 77 -3.69 -14.68 -1.86
CA LEU A 77 -3.13 -14.47 -3.20
C LEU A 77 -3.84 -13.36 -3.97
N ALA A 78 -5.16 -13.20 -3.82
CA ALA A 78 -5.90 -12.12 -4.46
C ALA A 78 -5.47 -10.76 -3.93
N VAL A 79 -5.35 -10.61 -2.61
CA VAL A 79 -4.87 -9.37 -1.97
C VAL A 79 -3.43 -9.08 -2.38
N TYR A 80 -2.56 -10.08 -2.38
CA TYR A 80 -1.17 -9.93 -2.81
C TYR A 80 -1.06 -9.56 -4.29
N GLY A 81 -1.93 -10.12 -5.14
CA GLY A 81 -2.04 -9.76 -6.56
C GLY A 81 -2.37 -8.29 -6.77
N VAL A 82 -3.28 -7.73 -5.97
CA VAL A 82 -3.59 -6.28 -5.99
C VAL A 82 -2.38 -5.46 -5.53
N ALA A 83 -1.67 -5.90 -4.49
CA ALA A 83 -0.47 -5.22 -4.01
C ALA A 83 0.62 -5.20 -5.09
N ILE A 84 0.87 -6.33 -5.79
CA ILE A 84 1.76 -6.39 -6.96
C ILE A 84 1.30 -5.42 -8.05
N GLY A 85 0.01 -5.43 -8.38
CA GLY A 85 -0.55 -4.55 -9.40
C GLY A 85 -0.36 -3.07 -9.08
N CYS A 86 -0.62 -2.66 -7.84
CA CYS A 86 -0.36 -1.30 -7.37
C CYS A 86 1.13 -0.94 -7.40
N ALA A 87 2.00 -1.85 -6.98
CA ALA A 87 3.45 -1.68 -7.05
C ALA A 87 3.93 -1.53 -8.51
N ALA A 88 3.40 -2.32 -9.43
CA ALA A 88 3.70 -2.22 -10.85
C ALA A 88 3.24 -0.89 -11.45
N ILE A 89 2.06 -0.40 -11.10
CA ILE A 89 1.58 0.93 -11.53
C ILE A 89 2.52 2.02 -11.03
N GLY A 90 2.93 1.98 -9.76
CA GLY A 90 3.89 2.93 -9.18
C GLY A 90 5.25 2.85 -9.85
N PHE A 91 5.75 1.64 -10.09
CA PHE A 91 7.01 1.42 -10.78
C PHE A 91 6.99 1.98 -12.22
N ILE A 92 5.93 1.73 -12.98
CA ILE A 92 5.77 2.26 -14.34
C ILE A 92 5.72 3.79 -14.31
N ASP A 93 5.01 4.38 -13.34
CA ASP A 93 4.92 5.83 -13.16
C ASP A 93 6.32 6.45 -12.96
N ASP A 94 7.11 5.90 -12.05
CA ASP A 94 8.47 6.37 -11.76
C ASP A 94 9.44 6.09 -12.92
N TYR A 95 9.36 4.90 -13.53
CA TYR A 95 10.17 4.55 -14.67
C TYR A 95 9.95 5.49 -15.86
N LEU A 96 8.70 5.88 -16.14
CA LEU A 96 8.38 6.83 -17.20
C LEU A 96 8.95 8.22 -16.93
N LYS A 97 8.98 8.68 -15.68
CA LYS A 97 9.60 9.96 -15.30
C LYS A 97 11.10 9.93 -15.61
N ILE A 98 11.78 8.84 -15.23
CA ILE A 98 13.22 8.68 -15.48
C ILE A 98 13.51 8.55 -16.97
N ALA A 99 12.84 7.63 -17.67
CA ALA A 99 13.09 7.34 -19.08
C ALA A 99 12.83 8.55 -19.98
N ARG A 100 11.82 9.37 -19.64
CA ARG A 100 11.47 10.57 -20.42
C ARG A 100 12.14 11.84 -19.91
N ARG A 101 12.91 11.77 -18.83
CA ARG A 101 13.54 12.91 -18.16
C ARG A 101 12.54 14.06 -17.90
N ARG A 102 11.34 13.71 -17.42
CA ARG A 102 10.25 14.65 -17.13
C ARG A 102 9.68 14.41 -15.76
N SER A 103 9.13 15.44 -15.13
CA SER A 103 8.41 15.33 -13.85
C SER A 103 7.07 14.61 -13.96
N LEU A 104 6.53 14.44 -15.17
CA LEU A 104 5.26 13.78 -15.43
C LEU A 104 5.50 12.31 -15.79
N GLY A 105 4.97 11.41 -14.95
CA GLY A 105 4.96 9.96 -15.18
C GLY A 105 3.76 9.50 -16.00
N LEU A 106 3.05 8.51 -15.49
CA LEU A 106 1.83 7.98 -16.08
C LEU A 106 0.71 9.03 -16.00
N SER A 107 -0.05 9.24 -17.09
CA SER A 107 -1.17 10.18 -17.00
C SER A 107 -2.25 9.68 -16.02
N ALA A 108 -2.93 10.60 -15.34
CA ALA A 108 -3.94 10.27 -14.33
C ALA A 108 -5.03 9.33 -14.86
N ARG A 109 -5.43 9.48 -16.13
CA ARG A 109 -6.43 8.62 -16.77
C ARG A 109 -5.99 7.17 -16.85
N TYR A 110 -4.74 6.91 -17.30
CA TYR A 110 -4.22 5.54 -17.37
C TYR A 110 -4.01 4.94 -15.99
N LYS A 111 -3.58 5.74 -15.01
CA LYS A 111 -3.43 5.30 -13.63
C LYS A 111 -4.77 4.84 -13.05
N LEU A 112 -5.82 5.65 -13.20
CA LEU A 112 -7.18 5.30 -12.75
C LEU A 112 -7.74 4.09 -13.50
N LEU A 113 -7.52 3.96 -14.81
CA LEU A 113 -7.97 2.80 -15.59
C LEU A 113 -7.29 1.50 -15.12
N LEU A 114 -5.99 1.52 -14.84
CA LEU A 114 -5.28 0.36 -14.31
C LEU A 114 -5.78 0.00 -12.90
N GLN A 115 -6.00 0.99 -12.03
CA GLN A 115 -6.56 0.79 -10.70
C GLN A 115 -7.99 0.25 -10.77
N LEU A 116 -8.81 0.71 -11.73
CA LEU A 116 -10.14 0.14 -11.98
C LEU A 116 -10.04 -1.33 -12.41
N GLY A 117 -9.09 -1.67 -13.30
CA GLY A 117 -8.84 -3.05 -13.70
C GLY A 117 -8.47 -3.95 -12.52
N LEU A 118 -7.64 -3.46 -11.59
CA LEU A 118 -7.30 -4.19 -10.36
C LEU A 118 -8.53 -4.37 -9.45
N ALA A 119 -9.36 -3.34 -9.31
CA ALA A 119 -10.58 -3.40 -8.51
C ALA A 119 -11.58 -4.42 -9.06
N LEU A 120 -11.78 -4.42 -10.38
CA LEU A 120 -12.64 -5.40 -11.06
C LEU A 120 -12.09 -6.83 -10.93
N GLY A 121 -10.79 -7.01 -11.08
CA GLY A 121 -10.13 -8.30 -10.88
C GLY A 121 -10.29 -8.81 -9.44
N LEU A 122 -10.06 -7.97 -8.45
CA LEU A 122 -10.26 -8.32 -7.04
C LEU A 122 -11.72 -8.67 -6.75
N TRP A 123 -12.66 -7.86 -7.22
CA TRP A 123 -14.09 -8.14 -7.07
C TRP A 123 -14.46 -9.49 -7.68
N TYR A 124 -13.99 -9.77 -8.90
CA TYR A 124 -14.27 -11.03 -9.58
C TYR A 124 -13.76 -12.24 -8.76
N VAL A 125 -12.54 -12.20 -8.27
CA VAL A 125 -11.97 -13.28 -7.44
C VAL A 125 -12.71 -13.38 -6.10
N ALA A 126 -12.98 -12.26 -5.44
CA ALA A 126 -13.71 -12.25 -4.17
C ALA A 126 -15.10 -12.87 -4.31
N ARG A 127 -15.82 -12.55 -5.38
CA ARG A 127 -17.17 -13.05 -5.59
C ARG A 127 -17.23 -14.50 -6.04
N HIS A 128 -16.39 -14.90 -7.00
CA HIS A 128 -16.49 -16.21 -7.67
C HIS A 128 -15.60 -17.30 -7.06
N SER A 129 -14.43 -16.90 -6.53
CA SER A 129 -13.48 -17.88 -6.00
C SER A 129 -13.49 -17.97 -4.48
N VAL A 130 -13.77 -16.85 -3.80
CA VAL A 130 -13.83 -16.79 -2.33
C VAL A 130 -15.26 -16.87 -1.81
N GLY A 131 -16.25 -16.48 -2.63
CA GLY A 131 -17.67 -16.51 -2.25
C GLY A 131 -18.06 -15.43 -1.24
N LEU A 132 -17.34 -14.31 -1.21
CA LEU A 132 -17.66 -13.20 -0.31
C LEU A 132 -18.97 -12.53 -0.70
N GLU A 133 -19.78 -12.22 0.32
CA GLU A 133 -20.98 -11.43 0.15
C GLU A 133 -20.64 -9.95 0.00
N SER A 134 -21.46 -9.21 -0.77
CA SER A 134 -21.27 -7.77 -0.99
C SER A 134 -21.83 -6.97 0.18
N SER A 135 -21.23 -7.10 1.36
CA SER A 135 -21.59 -6.37 2.58
C SER A 135 -20.44 -5.53 3.09
N LEU A 136 -20.74 -4.35 3.58
CA LEU A 136 -19.80 -3.48 4.29
C LEU A 136 -20.16 -3.44 5.77
N GLU A 137 -19.25 -3.96 6.61
CA GLU A 137 -19.37 -3.82 8.05
C GLU A 137 -18.73 -2.51 8.51
N LEU A 138 -19.55 -1.61 8.99
CA LEU A 138 -19.08 -0.37 9.61
C LEU A 138 -18.67 -0.66 11.06
N ARG A 139 -17.38 -0.80 11.30
CA ARG A 139 -16.81 -1.19 12.58
C ARG A 139 -17.15 -0.25 13.75
N ILE A 140 -17.41 1.02 13.46
CA ILE A 140 -17.74 2.04 14.48
C ILE A 140 -19.19 1.92 14.97
N SER A 141 -20.12 1.64 14.05
CA SER A 141 -21.56 1.57 14.34
C SER A 141 -22.08 0.15 14.48
N HIS A 142 -21.24 -0.88 14.24
CA HIS A 142 -21.64 -2.28 14.13
C HIS A 142 -22.79 -2.52 13.15
N ALA A 143 -23.00 -1.60 12.21
CA ALA A 143 -24.01 -1.72 11.18
C ALA A 143 -23.42 -2.43 9.95
N SER A 144 -24.12 -3.41 9.43
CA SER A 144 -23.86 -4.00 8.13
C SER A 144 -24.72 -3.31 7.07
N LEU A 145 -24.09 -2.85 6.01
CA LEU A 145 -24.74 -2.30 4.84
C LEU A 145 -24.61 -3.29 3.69
N ASP A 146 -25.72 -3.84 3.27
CA ASP A 146 -25.75 -4.67 2.07
C ASP A 146 -25.67 -3.75 0.84
N ILE A 147 -24.63 -3.95 0.05
CA ILE A 147 -24.37 -3.17 -1.15
C ILE A 147 -24.74 -4.02 -2.37
N PRO A 148 -25.48 -3.45 -3.35
CA PRO A 148 -25.74 -4.15 -4.59
C PRO A 148 -24.44 -4.63 -5.25
N ASP A 149 -24.39 -5.87 -5.72
CA ASP A 149 -23.20 -6.48 -6.34
C ASP A 149 -22.58 -5.60 -7.44
N ALA A 150 -23.41 -4.86 -8.19
CA ALA A 150 -22.96 -3.95 -9.23
C ALA A 150 -22.23 -2.70 -8.71
N VAL A 151 -22.48 -2.30 -7.45
CA VAL A 151 -21.87 -1.13 -6.82
C VAL A 151 -20.59 -1.49 -6.07
N TYR A 152 -20.47 -2.74 -5.63
CA TYR A 152 -19.35 -3.21 -4.83
C TYR A 152 -17.97 -3.00 -5.50
N PRO A 153 -17.79 -3.27 -6.83
CA PRO A 153 -16.53 -2.96 -7.53
C PRO A 153 -16.16 -1.48 -7.50
N LEU A 154 -17.16 -0.58 -7.52
CA LEU A 154 -16.93 0.86 -7.40
C LEU A 154 -16.36 1.22 -6.01
N VAL A 155 -16.87 0.59 -4.96
CA VAL A 155 -16.34 0.78 -3.59
C VAL A 155 -14.90 0.30 -3.51
N ILE A 156 -14.59 -0.89 -4.03
CA ILE A 156 -13.22 -1.41 -4.08
C ILE A 156 -12.31 -0.45 -4.87
N PHE A 157 -12.77 0.03 -6.02
CA PHE A 157 -12.03 1.00 -6.82
C PHE A 157 -11.74 2.29 -6.05
N LEU A 158 -12.74 2.86 -5.37
CA LEU A 158 -12.57 4.07 -4.57
C LEU A 158 -11.55 3.87 -3.43
N VAL A 159 -11.56 2.70 -2.79
CA VAL A 159 -10.57 2.37 -1.75
C VAL A 159 -9.17 2.26 -2.34
N ILE A 160 -8.98 1.50 -3.42
CA ILE A 160 -7.68 1.32 -4.06
C ILE A 160 -7.15 2.65 -4.63
N ALA A 161 -7.98 3.35 -5.40
CA ALA A 161 -7.58 4.61 -6.04
C ALA A 161 -7.38 5.71 -5.00
N GLY A 162 -8.28 5.82 -4.01
CA GLY A 162 -8.20 6.81 -2.95
C GLY A 162 -6.94 6.63 -2.11
N SER A 163 -6.71 5.44 -1.56
CA SER A 163 -5.55 5.17 -0.71
C SER A 163 -4.22 5.31 -1.48
N SER A 164 -4.13 4.73 -2.67
CA SER A 164 -2.91 4.80 -3.48
C SER A 164 -2.55 6.23 -3.89
N ASN A 165 -3.53 7.05 -4.30
CA ASN A 165 -3.27 8.43 -4.68
C ASN A 165 -3.05 9.33 -3.45
N ALA A 166 -3.74 9.08 -2.33
CA ALA A 166 -3.51 9.81 -1.08
C ALA A 166 -2.09 9.59 -0.56
N VAL A 167 -1.60 8.33 -0.52
CA VAL A 167 -0.22 8.03 -0.11
C VAL A 167 0.78 8.71 -1.04
N ASN A 168 0.57 8.65 -2.36
CA ASN A 168 1.44 9.30 -3.33
C ASN A 168 1.48 10.84 -3.16
N LEU A 169 0.38 11.45 -2.75
CA LEU A 169 0.33 12.89 -2.47
C LEU A 169 1.05 13.24 -1.15
N THR A 170 0.87 12.43 -0.11
CA THR A 170 1.54 12.64 1.19
C THR A 170 3.03 12.38 1.14
N ASP A 171 3.50 11.50 0.25
CA ASP A 171 4.93 11.24 0.04
C ASP A 171 5.66 12.43 -0.62
N GLY A 172 4.93 13.39 -1.17
CA GLY A 172 5.47 14.67 -1.64
C GLY A 172 6.03 15.57 -0.55
N LEU A 173 5.70 15.33 0.73
CA LEU A 173 6.16 16.08 1.89
C LEU A 173 7.07 15.20 2.75
N ASP A 174 8.28 15.71 3.08
CA ASP A 174 9.29 14.95 3.81
C ASP A 174 8.79 14.45 5.17
N GLY A 175 8.84 13.14 5.35
CA GLY A 175 8.46 12.48 6.60
C GLY A 175 6.95 12.38 6.86
N LEU A 176 6.09 13.03 6.07
CA LEU A 176 4.65 13.03 6.31
C LEU A 176 4.04 11.63 6.10
N ALA A 177 4.36 10.97 5.01
CA ALA A 177 3.86 9.62 4.73
C ALA A 177 4.33 8.62 5.80
N ALA A 178 5.61 8.65 6.16
CA ALA A 178 6.17 7.80 7.21
C ALA A 178 5.57 8.11 8.58
N GLY A 179 5.35 9.38 8.92
CA GLY A 179 4.73 9.82 10.16
C GLY A 179 3.28 9.36 10.28
N ILE A 180 2.47 9.51 9.23
CA ILE A 180 1.07 9.04 9.20
C ILE A 180 1.02 7.53 9.35
N ALA A 181 1.86 6.76 8.64
CA ALA A 181 1.90 5.31 8.75
C ALA A 181 2.28 4.84 10.17
N ALA A 182 3.17 5.55 10.85
CA ALA A 182 3.55 5.25 12.23
C ALA A 182 2.42 5.53 13.23
N ILE A 183 1.65 6.62 13.04
CA ILE A 183 0.51 6.99 13.88
C ILE A 183 -0.65 6.01 13.67
N ASP A 184 -0.98 5.66 12.44
CA ASP A 184 -2.05 4.73 12.11
C ASP A 184 -1.82 3.36 12.74
N ARG A 185 -0.61 2.84 12.70
CA ARG A 185 -0.24 1.60 13.38
C ARG A 185 -0.43 1.66 14.88
N LYS A 186 -0.20 2.81 15.52
CA LYS A 186 -0.39 2.99 16.96
C LYS A 186 -1.88 3.03 17.33
N SER A 187 -2.70 3.73 16.56
CA SER A 187 -4.15 3.82 16.80
C SER A 187 -4.84 2.46 16.63
N THR A 188 -4.45 1.67 15.64
CA THR A 188 -4.99 0.32 15.42
C THR A 188 -4.68 -0.62 16.58
N ARG A 189 -3.50 -0.54 17.21
CA ARG A 189 -3.15 -1.34 18.40
C ARG A 189 -3.95 -0.95 19.63
N LEU A 190 -4.15 0.33 19.88
CA LEU A 190 -4.93 0.82 21.04
C LEU A 190 -6.39 0.36 20.94
N ASN A 191 -6.95 0.34 19.73
CA ASN A 191 -8.34 -0.09 19.52
C ASN A 191 -8.53 -1.61 19.68
N SER A 192 -7.53 -2.42 19.34
CA SER A 192 -7.58 -3.88 19.52
C SER A 192 -7.43 -4.33 20.96
N SER A 193 -6.78 -3.55 21.85
CA SER A 193 -6.64 -3.85 23.26
C SER A 193 -7.91 -3.59 24.09
N HIS A 194 -8.83 -2.73 23.60
CA HIS A 194 -10.10 -2.46 24.24
C HIS A 194 -11.25 -3.41 23.86
N SER A 195 -11.05 -4.30 22.92
CA SER A 195 -12.07 -5.24 22.43
C SER A 195 -12.04 -6.64 23.07
N SER A 196 -11.30 -6.83 24.18
CA SER A 196 -11.39 -8.06 24.97
C SER A 196 -12.69 -8.03 25.77
N PRO A 197 -13.68 -8.91 25.50
CA PRO A 197 -14.86 -8.99 26.34
C PRO A 197 -14.42 -9.51 27.71
N SER A 198 -14.67 -8.72 28.75
CA SER A 198 -14.57 -9.17 30.12
C SER A 198 -15.53 -10.35 30.29
N ARG A 199 -14.98 -11.56 30.44
CA ARG A 199 -15.76 -12.72 30.93
C ARG A 199 -16.19 -12.38 32.34
N MET A 200 -17.47 -12.10 32.52
CA MET A 200 -18.06 -12.13 33.85
C MET A 200 -18.01 -13.57 34.37
N PRO A 201 -17.56 -13.83 35.60
CA PRO A 201 -17.70 -15.14 36.21
C PRO A 201 -19.18 -15.38 36.42
N SER A 202 -19.68 -16.50 35.91
CA SER A 202 -21.01 -17.01 36.27
C SER A 202 -20.99 -17.38 37.75
N SER A 203 -21.71 -16.65 38.57
CA SER A 203 -22.06 -17.06 39.92
C SER A 203 -23.07 -18.20 39.81
N ALA A 204 -22.70 -19.34 40.39
CA ALA A 204 -23.57 -20.46 40.72
C ALA A 204 -24.63 -20.07 41.74
#